data_c0b67b0ca4c7df64563c20748ac08f22
#
_entry.id   c0b67b0ca4c7df64563c20748ac08f22
#
_cell.length_a   1.000
_cell.length_b   1.000
_cell.length_c   1.000
_cell.angle_alpha   90.00
_cell.angle_beta   90.00
_cell.angle_gamma   90.00
#
_symmetry.space_group_name_H-M   'P 1'
#
loop_
_entity.id
_entity.type
_entity.pdbx_description
1 polymer ?
#
loop_
_entity_poly.entity_id
_entity_poly.type
_entity_poly.pdbx_seq_one_letter_code
_entity_poly.pdbx_strand_id
1 'polypeptide(L)'
;ELEEWLASTSVAPPGGETFEACQARVLKAREEVVARFPGERVLVVSHVTPIKVMVAHAVGAPLASLYRMELPPCSLSSLAWFPDGNASMFSFAEATHLRAVGTPHGV
;
A
#
# COMPACT_ATOMS: atom_id res chain seq x y z
N GLU A 1 6.63 -10.30 21.57
CA GLU A 1 6.47 -9.00 20.90
C GLU A 1 6.14 -9.15 19.43
N LEU A 2 6.89 -9.95 18.70
CA LEU A 2 6.62 -10.17 17.29
C LEU A 2 5.28 -10.85 17.07
N GLU A 3 4.95 -11.83 17.89
CA GLU A 3 3.66 -12.52 17.80
C GLU A 3 2.50 -11.57 18.06
N GLU A 4 2.63 -10.68 19.04
CA GLU A 4 1.62 -9.66 19.33
C GLU A 4 1.47 -8.71 18.16
N TRP A 5 2.55 -8.29 17.56
CA TRP A 5 2.52 -7.42 16.40
C TRP A 5 1.83 -8.07 15.20
N LEU A 6 2.07 -9.36 14.96
CA LEU A 6 1.43 -10.10 13.88
C LEU A 6 -0.05 -10.38 14.16
N ALA A 7 -0.44 -10.43 15.43
CA ALA A 7 -1.82 -10.70 15.82
C ALA A 7 -2.70 -9.46 15.89
N SER A 8 -2.11 -8.26 15.92
CA SER A 8 -2.86 -7.01 16.08
C SER A 8 -2.25 -5.89 15.25
N THR A 9 -3.12 -5.12 14.58
CA THR A 9 -2.71 -3.95 13.82
C THR A 9 -2.42 -2.75 14.71
N SER A 10 -2.77 -2.83 16.00
CA SER A 10 -2.56 -1.76 16.98
C SER A 10 -1.24 -1.88 17.74
N VAL A 11 -0.52 -3.00 17.59
CA VAL A 11 0.74 -3.23 18.29
C VAL A 11 1.90 -3.00 17.35
N ALA A 12 2.79 -2.06 17.70
CA ALA A 12 3.98 -1.79 16.92
C ALA A 12 5.08 -2.82 17.21
N PRO A 13 5.92 -3.16 16.22
CA PRO A 13 7.16 -3.86 16.51
C PRO A 13 8.09 -2.95 17.32
N PRO A 14 9.06 -3.51 18.05
CA PRO A 14 10.00 -2.68 18.82
C PRO A 14 10.63 -1.58 17.97
N GLY A 15 10.49 -0.33 18.40
CA GLY A 15 11.03 0.83 17.67
C GLY A 15 10.33 1.16 16.38
N GLY A 16 9.20 0.54 16.09
CA GLY A 16 8.46 0.72 14.84
C GLY A 16 7.11 1.39 15.01
N GLU A 17 6.45 1.56 13.88
CA GLU A 17 5.14 2.20 13.76
C GLU A 17 4.04 1.13 13.74
N THR A 18 2.88 1.41 14.32
CA THR A 18 1.70 0.53 14.18
C THR A 18 1.14 0.63 12.76
N PHE A 19 0.35 -0.36 12.35
CA PHE A 19 -0.35 -0.26 11.06
C PHE A 19 -1.37 0.88 11.06
N GLU A 20 -2.03 1.15 12.19
CA GLU A 20 -2.94 2.28 12.31
C GLU A 20 -2.21 3.62 12.15
N ALA A 21 -1.04 3.76 12.75
CA ALA A 21 -0.24 4.98 12.60
C ALA A 21 0.27 5.14 11.17
N CYS A 22 0.69 4.05 10.54
CA CYS A 22 1.07 4.04 9.14
C CYS A 22 -0.11 4.45 8.27
N GLN A 23 -1.30 3.93 8.53
CA GLN A 23 -2.50 4.28 7.80
C GLN A 23 -2.81 5.77 7.89
N ALA A 24 -2.75 6.35 9.08
CA ALA A 24 -3.02 7.78 9.26
C ALA A 24 -2.05 8.64 8.43
N ARG A 25 -0.77 8.28 8.45
CA ARG A 25 0.26 8.99 7.69
C ARG A 25 0.07 8.85 6.18
N VAL A 26 -0.24 7.64 5.70
CA VAL A 26 -0.44 7.34 4.29
C VAL A 26 -1.67 8.05 3.75
N LEU A 27 -2.78 8.05 4.50
CA LEU A 27 -4.01 8.68 4.06
C LEU A 27 -3.88 10.21 4.02
N LYS A 28 -3.08 10.79 4.91
CA LYS A 28 -2.78 12.21 4.87
C LYS A 28 -1.98 12.55 3.60
N ALA A 29 -0.97 11.76 3.29
CA ALA A 29 -0.18 11.95 2.07
C ALA A 29 -1.05 11.80 0.82
N ARG A 30 -1.96 10.83 0.79
CA ARG A 30 -2.91 10.64 -0.31
C ARG A 30 -3.77 11.88 -0.53
N GLU A 31 -4.31 12.45 0.55
CA GLU A 31 -5.13 13.66 0.46
C GLU A 31 -4.34 14.82 -0.15
N GLU A 32 -3.08 14.97 0.25
CA GLU A 32 -2.21 16.02 -0.31
C GLU A 32 -1.95 15.81 -1.80
N VAL A 33 -1.70 14.58 -2.23
CA VAL A 33 -1.45 14.26 -3.64
C VAL A 33 -2.70 14.53 -4.48
N VAL A 34 -3.87 14.07 -4.02
CA VAL A 34 -5.12 14.27 -4.75
C VAL A 34 -5.45 15.76 -4.86
N ALA A 35 -5.19 16.54 -3.82
CA ALA A 35 -5.45 17.97 -3.83
C ALA A 35 -4.50 18.74 -4.76
N ARG A 36 -3.23 18.32 -4.83
CA ARG A 36 -2.21 19.04 -5.61
C ARG A 36 -2.20 18.68 -7.09
N PHE A 37 -2.62 17.47 -7.45
CA PHE A 37 -2.53 16.94 -8.80
C PHE A 37 -3.84 16.36 -9.29
N PRO A 38 -4.94 17.16 -9.28
CA PRO A 38 -6.24 16.64 -9.69
C PRO A 38 -6.23 16.23 -11.17
N GLY A 39 -6.76 15.05 -11.45
CA GLY A 39 -6.84 14.53 -12.81
C GLY A 39 -5.54 14.07 -13.43
N GLU A 40 -4.45 14.08 -12.68
CA GLU A 40 -3.13 13.73 -13.21
C GLU A 40 -2.70 12.34 -12.81
N ARG A 41 -1.73 11.79 -13.55
CA ARG A 41 -1.06 10.56 -13.21
C ARG A 41 0.13 10.89 -12.32
N VAL A 42 0.23 10.22 -11.19
CA VAL A 42 1.31 10.44 -10.22
C VAL A 42 1.99 9.10 -9.95
N LEU A 43 3.30 9.09 -10.03
CA LEU A 43 4.09 7.94 -9.61
C LEU A 43 4.51 8.15 -8.16
N VAL A 44 4.12 7.20 -7.30
CA VAL A 44 4.50 7.21 -5.90
C VAL A 44 5.46 6.07 -5.65
N VAL A 45 6.64 6.39 -5.14
CA VAL A 45 7.65 5.39 -4.76
C VAL A 45 7.65 5.28 -3.25
N SER A 46 7.45 4.08 -2.74
CA SER A 46 7.30 3.86 -1.31
C SER A 46 7.78 2.46 -0.93
N HIS A 47 7.31 1.98 0.19
CA HIS A 47 7.69 0.70 0.78
C HIS A 47 6.47 -0.23 0.89
N VAL A 48 6.73 -1.49 1.23
CA VAL A 48 5.70 -2.54 1.25
C VAL A 48 4.48 -2.16 2.09
N THR A 49 4.66 -1.81 3.35
CA THR A 49 3.52 -1.55 4.24
C THR A 49 2.71 -0.33 3.84
N PRO A 50 3.31 0.85 3.57
CA PRO A 50 2.54 1.99 3.09
C PRO A 50 1.76 1.73 1.80
N ILE A 51 2.34 0.99 0.87
CA ILE A 51 1.66 0.65 -0.39
C ILE A 51 0.46 -0.25 -0.12
N LYS A 52 0.64 -1.29 0.69
CA LYS A 52 -0.47 -2.19 1.07
C LYS A 52 -1.59 -1.44 1.77
N VAL A 53 -1.25 -0.51 2.65
CA VAL A 53 -2.23 0.33 3.35
C VAL A 53 -3.04 1.14 2.36
N MET A 54 -2.39 1.77 1.39
CA MET A 54 -3.08 2.57 0.38
C MET A 54 -4.01 1.72 -0.47
N VAL A 55 -3.54 0.54 -0.90
CA VAL A 55 -4.35 -0.40 -1.70
C VAL A 55 -5.55 -0.90 -0.89
N ALA A 56 -5.34 -1.32 0.34
CA ALA A 56 -6.42 -1.79 1.20
C ALA A 56 -7.50 -0.72 1.39
N HIS A 57 -7.08 0.51 1.63
CA HIS A 57 -8.01 1.63 1.77
C HIS A 57 -8.79 1.88 0.46
N ALA A 58 -8.10 1.81 -0.68
CA ALA A 58 -8.73 2.04 -1.98
C ALA A 58 -9.85 1.04 -2.27
N VAL A 59 -9.67 -0.22 -1.89
CA VAL A 59 -10.67 -1.27 -2.16
C VAL A 59 -11.62 -1.50 -0.98
N GLY A 60 -11.52 -0.70 0.07
CA GLY A 60 -12.40 -0.82 1.23
C GLY A 60 -12.11 -2.04 2.10
N ALA A 61 -10.92 -2.62 2.02
CA ALA A 61 -10.54 -3.76 2.82
C ALA A 61 -10.11 -3.33 4.23
N PRO A 62 -10.36 -4.17 5.24
CA PRO A 62 -9.91 -3.85 6.59
C PRO A 62 -8.38 -3.87 6.67
N LEU A 63 -7.84 -3.12 7.64
CA LEU A 63 -6.40 -3.00 7.80
C LEU A 63 -5.72 -4.35 8.04
N ALA A 64 -6.39 -5.27 8.71
CA ALA A 64 -5.87 -6.62 8.95
C ALA A 64 -5.63 -7.40 7.64
N SER A 65 -6.20 -6.98 6.53
CA SER A 65 -5.99 -7.64 5.22
C SER A 65 -4.54 -7.54 4.75
N LEU A 66 -3.73 -6.62 5.33
CA LEU A 66 -2.32 -6.48 4.98
C LEU A 66 -1.55 -7.79 5.16
N TYR A 67 -1.94 -8.63 6.12
CA TYR A 67 -1.30 -9.91 6.36
C TYR A 67 -1.54 -10.93 5.23
N ARG A 68 -2.50 -10.65 4.36
CA ARG A 68 -2.90 -11.53 3.26
C ARG A 68 -2.47 -11.01 1.89
N MET A 69 -1.67 -9.93 1.86
CA MET A 69 -1.24 -9.30 0.63
C MET A 69 0.23 -9.55 0.40
N GLU A 70 0.57 -10.04 -0.78
CA GLU A 70 1.96 -10.23 -1.21
C GLU A 70 2.35 -9.09 -2.15
N LEU A 71 3.42 -8.38 -1.81
CA LEU A 71 3.91 -7.26 -2.62
C LEU A 71 5.39 -7.44 -2.91
N PRO A 72 5.74 -8.03 -4.07
CA PRO A 72 7.14 -8.21 -4.43
C PRO A 72 7.87 -6.86 -4.56
N PRO A 73 9.17 -6.81 -4.25
CA PRO A 73 9.96 -5.59 -4.49
C PRO A 73 9.88 -5.17 -5.96
N CYS A 74 9.84 -3.87 -6.18
CA CYS A 74 9.76 -3.26 -7.52
C CYS A 74 8.51 -3.62 -8.30
N SER A 75 7.48 -4.14 -7.66
CA SER A 75 6.19 -4.35 -8.30
C SER A 75 5.44 -3.03 -8.44
N LEU A 76 4.46 -3.00 -9.34
CA LEU A 76 3.62 -1.84 -9.58
C LEU A 76 2.18 -2.15 -9.19
N SER A 77 1.56 -1.20 -8.52
CA SER A 77 0.13 -1.25 -8.23
C SER A 77 -0.50 0.04 -8.73
N SER A 78 -1.64 -0.06 -9.40
CA SER A 78 -2.28 1.09 -10.04
C SER A 78 -3.65 1.32 -9.44
N LEU A 79 -3.86 2.53 -8.95
CA LEU A 79 -5.09 2.96 -8.30
C LEU A 79 -5.59 4.23 -8.95
N ALA A 80 -6.89 4.45 -8.92
CA ALA A 80 -7.50 5.73 -9.26
C ALA A 80 -8.25 6.26 -8.05
N TRP A 81 -8.08 7.54 -7.76
CA TRP A 81 -8.80 8.24 -6.71
C TRP A 81 -9.65 9.33 -7.33
N PHE A 82 -10.93 9.35 -6.98
CA PHE A 82 -11.90 10.29 -7.54
C PHE A 82 -12.21 11.42 -6.55
N PRO A 83 -12.67 12.60 -7.04
CA PRO A 83 -12.94 13.75 -6.15
C PRO A 83 -13.96 13.47 -5.06
N ASP A 84 -14.87 12.51 -5.25
CA ASP A 84 -15.89 12.15 -4.27
C ASP A 84 -15.37 11.22 -3.17
N GLY A 85 -14.08 10.87 -3.20
CA GLY A 85 -13.47 9.97 -2.24
C GLY A 85 -13.51 8.50 -2.63
N ASN A 86 -14.19 8.16 -3.70
CA ASN A 86 -14.17 6.79 -4.21
C ASN A 86 -12.86 6.48 -4.90
N ALA A 87 -12.55 5.20 -4.99
CA ALA A 87 -11.30 4.74 -5.62
C ALA A 87 -11.54 3.44 -6.36
N SER A 88 -10.63 3.13 -7.29
CA SER A 88 -10.63 1.87 -8.02
C SER A 88 -9.21 1.33 -8.07
N MET A 89 -9.06 0.01 -8.00
CA MET A 89 -7.78 -0.65 -8.19
C MET A 89 -7.77 -1.27 -9.59
N PHE A 90 -6.81 -0.87 -10.42
CA PHE A 90 -6.64 -1.43 -11.76
C PHE A 90 -5.70 -2.63 -11.77
N SER A 91 -4.67 -2.61 -10.92
CA SER A 91 -3.74 -3.72 -10.80
C SER A 91 -3.10 -3.69 -9.42
N PHE A 92 -2.64 -4.87 -8.98
CA PHE A 92 -1.95 -5.02 -7.71
C PHE A 92 -0.74 -5.92 -7.89
N ALA A 93 0.40 -5.48 -7.34
CA ALA A 93 1.63 -6.27 -7.30
C ALA A 93 2.07 -6.77 -8.68
N GLU A 94 1.87 -5.96 -9.71
CA GLU A 94 2.24 -6.32 -11.08
C GLU A 94 3.76 -6.37 -11.20
N ALA A 95 4.30 -7.52 -11.56
CA ALA A 95 5.73 -7.76 -11.62
C ALA A 95 6.20 -8.33 -12.95
N THR A 96 5.35 -8.29 -13.97
CA THR A 96 5.67 -8.84 -15.30
C THR A 96 6.92 -8.20 -15.90
N HIS A 97 7.12 -6.90 -15.66
CA HIS A 97 8.31 -6.18 -16.15
C HIS A 97 9.62 -6.71 -15.54
N LEU A 98 9.57 -7.47 -14.45
CA LEU A 98 10.77 -8.03 -13.81
C LEU A 98 11.25 -9.32 -14.46
N ARG A 99 10.47 -9.91 -15.33
CA ARG A 99 10.84 -11.19 -15.98
C ARG A 99 12.11 -11.07 -16.81
N ALA A 100 12.34 -9.91 -17.42
CA ALA A 100 13.52 -9.66 -18.23
C ALA A 100 14.82 -9.63 -17.42
N VAL A 101 14.73 -9.34 -16.11
CA VAL A 101 15.90 -9.26 -15.22
C VAL A 101 15.85 -10.32 -14.13
N GLY A 102 14.89 -11.25 -14.22
CA GLY A 102 14.63 -12.24 -13.18
C GLY A 102 13.85 -11.66 -12.02
N THR A 103 13.00 -12.46 -11.37
CA THR A 103 12.22 -12.01 -10.24
C THR A 103 12.95 -12.27 -8.95
N PRO A 104 12.80 -11.38 -7.93
CA PRO A 104 13.44 -11.57 -6.62
C PRO A 104 13.00 -12.84 -5.89
N HIS A 105 11.85 -13.39 -6.26
CA HIS A 105 11.28 -14.57 -5.61
C HIS A 105 11.41 -15.85 -6.41
N GLY A 106 12.10 -15.82 -7.53
CA GLY A 106 12.25 -16.99 -8.39
C GLY A 106 10.96 -17.47 -9.02
N VAL A 107 10.00 -16.60 -9.16
CA VAL A 107 8.69 -16.91 -9.75
C VAL A 107 8.49 -16.23 -11.06
#